data_a2586abcb477073bd1c8e0e9ce1cc289
#
_entry.id   a2586abcb477073bd1c8e0e9ce1cc289
#
_cell.length_a   1.000
_cell.length_b   1.000
_cell.length_c   1.000
_cell.angle_alpha   90.00
_cell.angle_beta   90.00
_cell.angle_gamma   90.00
#
_symmetry.space_group_name_H-M   'P 1'
#
loop_
_entity.id
_entity.type
_entity.pdbx_description
1 polymer ?
#
loop_
_entity_poly.entity_id
_entity_poly.type
_entity_poly.pdbx_seq_one_letter_code
_entity_poly.pdbx_strand_id
1 'polypeptide(L)'
;RCRPVSAQAIAPVLAEYCGVPIALQQFVGGWDYLEKNRRSLLGSANFTLARGATLGLRLWRQDMRVCLHIGPLDPAGLQRFLPRSAGAAALATMLALFGVPDLQYEVRLILSPPCIRPLLLSSKPSERRRLGWTTFLQTAQGKLRGAQVRYLLQPA
;
A
#
# COMPACT_ATOMS: atom_id res chain seq x y z
N ARG A 1 -18.98 -21.14 -4.41
CA ARG A 1 -18.02 -20.95 -3.26
C ARG A 1 -16.65 -20.68 -3.84
N CYS A 2 -16.22 -19.43 -3.83
CA CYS A 2 -14.81 -19.12 -4.16
C CYS A 2 -13.92 -19.82 -3.13
N ARG A 3 -12.99 -20.65 -3.61
CA ARG A 3 -11.97 -21.22 -2.75
C ARG A 3 -11.03 -20.09 -2.33
N PRO A 4 -10.55 -20.04 -1.08
CA PRO A 4 -9.56 -19.06 -0.68
C PRO A 4 -8.33 -19.22 -1.58
N VAL A 5 -7.99 -18.17 -2.30
CA VAL A 5 -6.82 -18.17 -3.17
C VAL A 5 -5.58 -17.96 -2.29
N SER A 6 -4.57 -18.80 -2.45
CA SER A 6 -3.33 -18.63 -1.70
C SER A 6 -2.60 -17.35 -2.14
N ALA A 7 -1.92 -16.70 -1.21
CA ALA A 7 -1.11 -15.53 -1.52
C ALA A 7 -0.04 -15.81 -2.58
N GLN A 8 0.48 -17.04 -2.61
CA GLN A 8 1.44 -17.49 -3.62
C GLN A 8 0.84 -17.53 -5.03
N ALA A 9 -0.47 -17.75 -5.17
CA ALA A 9 -1.14 -17.74 -6.47
C ALA A 9 -1.52 -16.32 -6.91
N ILE A 10 -1.80 -15.41 -5.97
CA ILE A 10 -2.21 -14.02 -6.28
C ILE A 10 -1.07 -13.26 -6.97
N ALA A 11 0.14 -13.35 -6.45
CA ALA A 11 1.27 -12.56 -6.96
C ALA A 11 1.60 -12.85 -8.44
N PRO A 12 1.72 -14.11 -8.90
CA PRO A 12 1.95 -14.41 -10.32
C PRO A 12 0.82 -13.94 -11.24
N VAL A 13 -0.44 -14.11 -10.82
CA VAL A 13 -1.61 -13.66 -11.62
C VAL A 13 -1.58 -12.14 -11.80
N LEU A 14 -1.31 -11.40 -10.73
CA LEU A 14 -1.19 -9.94 -10.81
C LEU A 14 0.03 -9.52 -11.64
N ALA A 15 1.16 -10.23 -11.53
CA ALA A 15 2.36 -9.93 -12.31
C ALA A 15 2.11 -10.12 -13.81
N GLU A 16 1.45 -11.21 -14.19
CA GLU A 16 1.08 -11.49 -15.59
C GLU A 16 0.11 -10.42 -16.13
N TYR A 17 -0.94 -10.11 -15.37
CA TYR A 17 -1.92 -9.10 -15.77
C TYR A 17 -1.31 -7.69 -15.91
N CYS A 18 -0.46 -7.32 -14.99
CA CYS A 18 0.16 -5.98 -14.96
C CYS A 18 1.37 -5.86 -15.91
N GLY A 19 1.98 -6.97 -16.30
CA GLY A 19 3.21 -7.02 -17.10
C GLY A 19 4.45 -6.51 -16.34
N VAL A 20 4.44 -6.58 -15.00
CA VAL A 20 5.54 -6.13 -14.13
C VAL A 20 5.72 -7.12 -12.98
N PRO A 21 6.95 -7.29 -12.47
CA PRO A 21 7.18 -8.16 -11.32
C PRO A 21 6.40 -7.67 -10.10
N ILE A 22 5.63 -8.57 -9.50
CA ILE A 22 4.87 -8.31 -8.28
C ILE A 22 5.21 -9.39 -7.26
N ALA A 23 5.63 -8.97 -6.07
CA ALA A 23 5.82 -9.85 -4.93
C ALA A 23 4.82 -9.47 -3.83
N LEU A 24 4.25 -10.50 -3.17
CA LEU A 24 3.27 -10.32 -2.12
C LEU A 24 3.88 -10.72 -0.78
N GLN A 25 3.84 -9.78 0.17
CA GLN A 25 4.30 -9.99 1.54
C GLN A 25 3.08 -10.00 2.47
N GLN A 26 2.88 -11.11 3.17
CA GLN A 26 1.82 -11.26 4.16
C GLN A 26 2.26 -10.76 5.54
N PHE A 27 1.29 -10.60 6.42
CA PHE A 27 1.48 -10.26 7.84
C PHE A 27 2.26 -8.96 8.06
N VAL A 28 1.98 -7.97 7.23
CA VAL A 28 2.56 -6.63 7.41
C VAL A 28 1.78 -5.91 8.50
N GLY A 29 2.44 -5.70 9.64
CA GLY A 29 1.81 -5.04 10.78
C GLY A 29 1.33 -3.63 10.45
N GLY A 30 0.20 -3.27 11.03
CA GLY A 30 -0.39 -1.94 10.89
C GLY A 30 -1.18 -1.52 12.13
N TRP A 31 -1.26 -0.21 12.35
CA TRP A 31 -2.12 0.35 13.38
C TRP A 31 -3.55 0.42 12.87
N ASP A 32 -4.46 -0.22 13.61
CA ASP A 32 -5.89 -0.13 13.39
C ASP A 32 -6.52 0.74 14.48
N TYR A 33 -7.40 1.67 14.08
CA TYR A 33 -8.06 2.55 15.02
C TYR A 33 -9.34 1.89 15.53
N LEU A 34 -9.42 1.78 16.87
CA LEU A 34 -10.62 1.24 17.50
C LEU A 34 -11.80 2.20 17.34
N GLU A 35 -12.91 1.66 16.88
CA GLU A 35 -14.21 2.37 16.91
C GLU A 35 -14.59 2.75 18.34
N LYS A 36 -15.37 3.82 18.50
CA LYS A 36 -15.76 4.35 19.82
C LYS A 36 -16.41 3.29 20.72
N ASN A 37 -17.21 2.39 20.14
CA ASN A 37 -17.90 1.31 20.83
C ASN A 37 -16.99 0.17 21.32
N ARG A 38 -15.79 0.05 20.73
CA ARG A 38 -14.78 -0.96 21.08
C ARG A 38 -13.73 -0.47 22.06
N ARG A 39 -13.73 0.82 22.38
CA ARG A 39 -12.78 1.41 23.31
C ARG A 39 -13.19 1.08 24.76
N SER A 40 -12.20 0.83 25.59
CA SER A 40 -12.42 0.68 27.03
C SER A 40 -12.58 2.04 27.68
N LEU A 41 -13.71 2.25 28.35
CA LEU A 41 -14.00 3.45 29.09
C LEU A 41 -14.34 3.04 30.55
N LEU A 42 -13.74 3.71 31.52
CA LEU A 42 -14.02 3.50 32.92
C LEU A 42 -15.53 3.71 33.22
N GLY A 43 -16.16 2.75 33.87
CA GLY A 43 -17.59 2.80 34.19
C GLY A 43 -18.53 2.50 33.01
N SER A 44 -18.01 2.06 31.86
CA SER A 44 -18.77 1.73 30.66
C SER A 44 -18.48 0.30 30.18
N ALA A 45 -18.82 -0.01 28.93
CA ALA A 45 -18.50 -1.30 28.30
C ALA A 45 -16.99 -1.52 28.14
N ASN A 46 -16.58 -2.77 28.06
CA ASN A 46 -15.20 -3.19 27.78
C ASN A 46 -14.15 -2.75 28.80
N PHE A 47 -14.49 -2.58 30.07
CA PHE A 47 -13.53 -2.19 31.10
C PHE A 47 -13.04 -3.35 31.99
N THR A 48 -13.59 -4.56 31.79
CA THR A 48 -13.22 -5.72 32.59
C THR A 48 -11.88 -6.31 32.11
N LEU A 49 -10.90 -6.28 32.98
CA LEU A 49 -9.57 -6.84 32.70
C LEU A 49 -9.70 -8.33 32.31
N ALA A 50 -8.94 -8.78 31.36
CA ALA A 50 -8.97 -10.13 30.78
C ALA A 50 -10.26 -10.52 30.02
N ARG A 51 -11.26 -9.64 29.93
CA ARG A 51 -12.52 -9.91 29.19
C ARG A 51 -12.87 -8.85 28.14
N GLY A 52 -11.87 -8.25 27.49
CA GLY A 52 -12.10 -7.30 26.42
C GLY A 52 -11.59 -5.87 26.68
N ALA A 53 -10.92 -5.63 27.82
CA ALA A 53 -10.27 -4.36 28.05
C ALA A 53 -9.10 -4.17 27.07
N THR A 54 -9.20 -3.16 26.23
CA THR A 54 -8.14 -2.77 25.30
C THR A 54 -7.66 -1.36 25.64
N LEU A 55 -6.39 -1.23 26.01
CA LEU A 55 -5.81 0.07 26.36
C LEU A 55 -5.47 0.85 25.09
N GLY A 56 -5.91 2.11 25.04
CA GLY A 56 -5.59 3.06 23.99
C GLY A 56 -6.65 3.15 22.88
N LEU A 57 -6.30 3.94 21.86
CA LEU A 57 -7.19 4.26 20.74
C LEU A 57 -6.92 3.43 19.50
N ARG A 58 -5.83 2.67 19.49
CA ARG A 58 -5.38 1.89 18.34
C ARG A 58 -4.75 0.60 18.79
N LEU A 59 -4.89 -0.42 17.96
CA LEU A 59 -4.34 -1.76 18.15
C LEU A 59 -3.37 -2.08 17.02
N TRP A 60 -2.24 -2.69 17.35
CA TRP A 60 -1.33 -3.21 16.33
C TRP A 60 -1.85 -4.56 15.82
N ARG A 61 -2.13 -4.66 14.52
CA ARG A 61 -2.62 -5.88 13.90
C ARG A 61 -1.70 -6.32 12.75
N GLN A 62 -1.37 -7.59 12.70
CA GLN A 62 -0.53 -8.18 11.65
C GLN A 62 -1.36 -8.90 10.58
N ASP A 63 -2.58 -9.29 10.91
CA ASP A 63 -3.47 -10.13 10.11
C ASP A 63 -4.25 -9.36 9.04
N MET A 64 -4.37 -8.04 9.17
CA MET A 64 -5.24 -7.24 8.30
C MET A 64 -4.55 -6.63 7.08
N ARG A 65 -3.23 -6.72 6.98
CA ARG A 65 -2.51 -6.02 5.93
C ARG A 65 -1.58 -6.92 5.15
N VAL A 66 -1.66 -6.78 3.84
CA VAL A 66 -0.77 -7.41 2.86
C VAL A 66 -0.05 -6.32 2.09
N CYS A 67 1.24 -6.50 1.85
CA CYS A 67 2.03 -5.58 1.06
C CYS A 67 2.31 -6.14 -0.33
N LEU A 68 2.00 -5.37 -1.36
CA LEU A 68 2.30 -5.65 -2.75
C LEU A 68 3.54 -4.84 -3.16
N HIS A 69 4.64 -5.53 -3.39
CA HIS A 69 5.86 -4.95 -3.93
C HIS A 69 5.79 -5.00 -5.45
N ILE A 70 5.69 -3.87 -6.10
CA ILE A 70 5.58 -3.74 -7.57
C ILE A 70 6.85 -3.10 -8.10
N GLY A 71 7.57 -3.78 -8.97
CA GLY A 71 8.75 -3.24 -9.59
C GLY A 71 9.96 -4.17 -9.61
N PRO A 72 11.08 -3.68 -10.16
CA PRO A 72 11.44 -2.27 -10.39
C PRO A 72 10.67 -1.61 -11.53
N LEU A 73 10.17 -0.39 -11.29
CA LEU A 73 9.38 0.37 -12.25
C LEU A 73 10.22 1.44 -12.95
N ASP A 74 9.94 1.63 -14.24
CA ASP A 74 10.36 2.77 -15.02
C ASP A 74 9.46 4.01 -14.77
N PRO A 75 9.80 5.20 -15.30
CA PRO A 75 8.98 6.40 -15.09
C PRO A 75 7.54 6.28 -15.61
N ALA A 76 7.32 5.55 -16.70
CA ALA A 76 5.99 5.31 -17.26
C ALA A 76 5.19 4.35 -16.37
N GLY A 77 5.81 3.27 -15.92
CA GLY A 77 5.25 2.32 -14.97
C GLY A 77 4.89 2.98 -13.63
N LEU A 78 5.75 3.87 -13.13
CA LEU A 78 5.42 4.64 -11.94
C LEU A 78 4.12 5.43 -12.12
N GLN A 79 3.96 6.18 -13.20
CA GLN A 79 2.75 6.95 -13.46
C GLN A 79 1.51 6.07 -13.59
N ARG A 80 1.66 4.89 -14.20
CA ARG A 80 0.58 3.91 -14.36
C ARG A 80 0.04 3.38 -13.02
N PHE A 81 0.90 3.22 -12.02
CA PHE A 81 0.52 2.65 -10.72
C PHE A 81 0.36 3.69 -9.59
N LEU A 82 0.42 4.98 -9.89
CA LEU A 82 0.12 6.02 -8.89
C LEU A 82 -1.36 5.97 -8.46
N PRO A 83 -1.70 6.41 -7.26
CA PRO A 83 -3.09 6.51 -6.81
C PRO A 83 -3.95 7.31 -7.78
N ARG A 84 -5.17 6.84 -8.00
CA ARG A 84 -6.15 7.40 -8.95
C ARG A 84 -5.76 7.26 -10.44
N SER A 85 -4.78 6.44 -10.76
CA SER A 85 -4.48 6.06 -12.13
C SER A 85 -5.33 4.88 -12.60
N ALA A 86 -5.45 4.69 -13.91
CA ALA A 86 -6.16 3.54 -14.48
C ALA A 86 -5.53 2.20 -14.06
N GLY A 87 -4.19 2.12 -13.94
CA GLY A 87 -3.52 0.90 -13.51
C GLY A 87 -3.76 0.59 -12.03
N ALA A 88 -3.84 1.60 -11.16
CA ALA A 88 -4.20 1.39 -9.75
C ALA A 88 -5.67 0.94 -9.62
N ALA A 89 -6.58 1.49 -10.44
CA ALA A 89 -7.98 1.06 -10.48
C ALA A 89 -8.11 -0.39 -10.97
N ALA A 90 -7.42 -0.75 -12.04
CA ALA A 90 -7.39 -2.12 -12.54
C ALA A 90 -6.86 -3.11 -11.50
N LEU A 91 -5.78 -2.74 -10.78
CA LEU A 91 -5.23 -3.53 -9.68
C LEU A 91 -6.26 -3.71 -8.56
N ALA A 92 -7.00 -2.65 -8.18
CA ALA A 92 -8.05 -2.72 -7.17
C ALA A 92 -9.16 -3.69 -7.58
N THR A 93 -9.61 -3.61 -8.83
CA THR A 93 -10.63 -4.52 -9.39
C THR A 93 -10.16 -5.97 -9.39
N MET A 94 -8.92 -6.23 -9.80
CA MET A 94 -8.35 -7.58 -9.76
C MET A 94 -8.24 -8.12 -8.33
N LEU A 95 -7.85 -7.29 -7.36
CA LEU A 95 -7.81 -7.68 -5.96
C LEU A 95 -9.20 -7.97 -5.38
N ALA A 96 -10.22 -7.21 -5.79
CA ALA A 96 -11.61 -7.46 -5.40
C ALA A 96 -12.10 -8.83 -5.87
N LEU A 97 -11.66 -9.33 -7.04
CA LEU A 97 -12.01 -10.66 -7.53
C LEU A 97 -11.53 -11.81 -6.64
N PHE A 98 -10.46 -11.60 -5.88
CA PHE A 98 -9.98 -12.62 -4.93
C PHE A 98 -10.83 -12.69 -3.66
N GLY A 99 -11.71 -11.73 -3.43
CA GLY A 99 -12.81 -11.81 -2.46
C GLY A 99 -12.38 -12.01 -1.00
N VAL A 100 -11.25 -11.44 -0.59
CA VAL A 100 -10.83 -11.47 0.82
C VAL A 100 -11.40 -10.23 1.52
N PRO A 101 -12.47 -10.38 2.32
CA PRO A 101 -13.06 -9.26 3.03
C PRO A 101 -12.07 -8.72 4.08
N ASP A 102 -12.19 -7.44 4.39
CA ASP A 102 -11.45 -6.74 5.46
C ASP A 102 -9.92 -6.69 5.31
N LEU A 103 -9.37 -7.19 4.19
CA LEU A 103 -7.94 -7.14 3.94
C LEU A 103 -7.52 -5.80 3.32
N GLN A 104 -6.59 -5.13 3.96
CA GLN A 104 -5.98 -3.91 3.46
C GLN A 104 -4.77 -4.24 2.59
N TYR A 105 -4.68 -3.62 1.43
CA TYR A 105 -3.54 -3.78 0.54
C TYR A 105 -2.65 -2.54 0.59
N GLU A 106 -1.44 -2.69 1.10
CA GLU A 106 -0.40 -1.66 0.99
C GLU A 106 0.37 -1.89 -0.31
N VAL A 107 0.37 -0.91 -1.20
CA VAL A 107 1.14 -0.97 -2.43
C VAL A 107 2.46 -0.25 -2.23
N ARG A 108 3.57 -0.92 -2.53
CA ARG A 108 4.92 -0.38 -2.55
C ARG A 108 5.49 -0.43 -3.94
N LEU A 109 5.61 0.73 -4.56
CA LEU A 109 6.23 0.88 -5.86
C LEU A 109 7.74 0.99 -5.69
N ILE A 110 8.48 0.01 -6.20
CA ILE A 110 9.94 0.00 -6.19
C ILE A 110 10.43 0.70 -7.45
N LEU A 111 11.21 1.74 -7.28
CA LEU A 111 11.62 2.59 -8.40
C LEU A 111 12.99 2.20 -8.92
N SER A 112 13.11 2.16 -10.25
CA SER A 112 14.41 2.06 -10.92
C SER A 112 15.16 3.41 -10.83
N PRO A 113 16.50 3.41 -10.87
CA PRO A 113 17.30 4.63 -10.75
C PRO A 113 16.89 5.80 -11.66
N PRO A 114 16.48 5.57 -12.94
CA PRO A 114 16.05 6.66 -13.84
C PRO A 114 14.81 7.43 -13.36
N CYS A 115 13.98 6.85 -12.47
CA CYS A 115 12.80 7.52 -11.90
C CYS A 115 13.17 8.62 -10.91
N ILE A 116 14.36 8.52 -10.34
CA ILE A 116 14.81 9.39 -9.27
C ILE A 116 15.59 10.56 -9.88
N ARG A 117 14.89 11.65 -10.10
CA ARG A 117 15.49 12.88 -10.64
C ARG A 117 15.35 14.02 -9.64
N PRO A 118 16.34 14.93 -9.57
CA PRO A 118 16.23 16.11 -8.73
C PRO A 118 14.98 16.92 -9.09
N LEU A 119 14.38 17.54 -8.08
CA LEU A 119 13.22 18.39 -8.30
C LEU A 119 13.67 19.72 -8.90
N LEU A 120 13.17 20.00 -10.10
CA LEU A 120 13.28 21.31 -10.74
C LEU A 120 11.90 21.96 -10.76
N LEU A 121 11.82 23.22 -10.34
CA LEU A 121 10.58 23.98 -10.44
C LEU A 121 10.38 24.37 -11.90
N SER A 122 9.26 23.97 -12.46
CA SER A 122 8.88 24.26 -13.85
C SER A 122 7.44 24.73 -13.92
N SER A 123 7.19 25.72 -14.77
CA SER A 123 5.84 26.19 -15.09
C SER A 123 5.10 25.29 -16.08
N LYS A 124 5.83 24.38 -16.75
CA LYS A 124 5.25 23.49 -17.77
C LYS A 124 4.36 22.41 -17.15
N PRO A 125 3.12 22.23 -17.62
CA PRO A 125 2.19 21.23 -17.07
C PRO A 125 2.71 19.78 -17.17
N SER A 126 3.46 19.46 -18.23
CA SER A 126 4.05 18.14 -18.46
C SER A 126 5.15 17.77 -17.47
N GLU A 127 5.75 18.76 -16.82
CA GLU A 127 6.82 18.59 -15.84
C GLU A 127 6.33 18.70 -14.39
N ARG A 128 5.01 18.86 -14.19
CA ARG A 128 4.43 18.96 -12.84
C ARG A 128 4.67 17.69 -12.05
N ARG A 129 5.38 17.84 -10.96
CA ARG A 129 5.63 16.76 -10.03
C ARG A 129 4.63 16.81 -8.87
N ARG A 130 4.23 15.64 -8.40
CA ARG A 130 3.31 15.51 -7.27
C ARG A 130 4.12 15.29 -6.00
N LEU A 131 3.99 16.21 -5.04
CA LEU A 131 4.64 16.09 -3.74
C LEU A 131 4.21 14.77 -3.05
N GLY A 132 5.18 14.07 -2.47
CA GLY A 132 4.95 12.76 -1.82
C GLY A 132 4.86 11.56 -2.78
N TRP A 133 4.77 11.78 -4.12
CA TRP A 133 4.60 10.69 -5.09
C TRP A 133 5.72 10.62 -6.11
N THR A 134 6.08 11.75 -6.71
CA THR A 134 7.10 11.82 -7.77
C THR A 134 8.25 12.75 -7.41
N THR A 135 8.28 13.23 -6.17
CA THR A 135 9.33 14.12 -5.66
C THR A 135 10.21 13.37 -4.69
N PHE A 136 11.52 13.35 -4.94
CA PHE A 136 12.52 12.72 -4.10
C PHE A 136 13.57 13.72 -3.70
N LEU A 137 13.91 13.74 -2.41
CA LEU A 137 15.03 14.53 -1.93
C LEU A 137 16.33 13.82 -2.34
N GLN A 138 17.15 14.52 -3.12
CA GLN A 138 18.44 14.00 -3.56
C GLN A 138 19.56 14.89 -3.01
N THR A 139 20.50 14.27 -2.31
CA THR A 139 21.75 14.94 -1.91
C THR A 139 22.84 14.68 -2.95
N ALA A 140 23.74 15.64 -3.15
CA ALA A 140 24.79 15.59 -4.17
C ALA A 140 25.70 14.34 -4.10
N GLN A 141 25.79 13.69 -2.94
CA GLN A 141 26.63 12.52 -2.69
C GLN A 141 25.87 11.21 -2.44
N GLY A 142 24.55 11.25 -2.36
CA GLY A 142 23.72 10.10 -1.99
C GLY A 142 23.31 9.25 -3.19
N LYS A 143 23.85 8.03 -3.33
CA LYS A 143 23.20 7.01 -4.13
C LYS A 143 21.85 6.66 -3.48
N LEU A 144 20.75 7.13 -4.03
CA LEU A 144 19.41 6.75 -3.58
C LEU A 144 19.20 5.26 -3.84
N ARG A 145 19.54 4.44 -2.86
CA ARG A 145 19.21 3.01 -2.89
C ARG A 145 17.77 2.84 -2.42
N GLY A 146 16.92 2.30 -3.29
CA GLY A 146 15.61 1.80 -2.91
C GLY A 146 14.54 2.85 -2.64
N ALA A 147 14.47 3.91 -3.45
CA ALA A 147 13.33 4.83 -3.36
C ALA A 147 12.03 4.06 -3.61
N GLN A 148 11.09 4.22 -2.68
CA GLN A 148 9.81 3.55 -2.70
C GLN A 148 8.69 4.56 -2.51
N VAL A 149 7.60 4.33 -3.22
CA VAL A 149 6.34 5.06 -3.01
C VAL A 149 5.35 4.10 -2.37
N ARG A 150 4.69 4.51 -1.28
CA ARG A 150 3.75 3.68 -0.54
C ARG A 150 2.37 4.32 -0.46
N TYR A 151 1.34 3.52 -0.64
CA TYR A 151 -0.05 3.93 -0.41
C TYR A 151 -0.93 2.73 -0.06
N LEU A 152 -2.07 3.01 0.56
CA LEU A 152 -3.10 2.01 0.83
C LEU A 152 -4.07 1.97 -0.34
N LEU A 153 -4.33 0.77 -0.83
CA LEU A 153 -5.32 0.48 -1.85
C LEU A 153 -6.50 -0.22 -1.19
N GLN A 154 -7.68 0.34 -1.35
CA GLN A 154 -8.91 -0.32 -0.94
C GLN A 154 -9.49 -0.97 -2.20
N PRO A 155 -9.70 -2.29 -2.21
CA PRO A 155 -10.47 -2.94 -3.28
C PRO A 155 -11.89 -2.35 -3.26
N ALA A 156 -12.40 -2.08 -4.44
CA ALA A 156 -13.74 -1.51 -4.60
C ALA A 156 -14.84 -2.55 -4.32
#